data_790f3a262650c4875b84175cb3f050f3
#
_entry.id   790f3a262650c4875b84175cb3f050f3
#
_cell.length_a   1.000
_cell.length_b   1.000
_cell.length_c   1.000
_cell.angle_alpha   90.00
_cell.angle_beta   90.00
_cell.angle_gamma   90.00
#
_symmetry.space_group_name_H-M   'P 1'
#
loop_
_entity.id
_entity.type
_entity.pdbx_description
1 polymer ?
#
loop_
_entity_poly.entity_id
_entity_poly.type
_entity_poly.pdbx_seq_one_letter_code
_entity_poly.pdbx_strand_id
1 'polypeptide(L)'
;GMVVKYSQDPCVSLKLIKNSIEIKGSKSSHIRDGVSICKFLFWLDEMIKKNKKVTEITTSKKLFDYRKKNKLFCGLSFETISGFGSNGAIIHYRASKKTNKTLKKNNLYLFDSGAQYLDGTTDITRTISIGDNPTTEQKDIFTRVLKGNIGLSNHIFNEKTTGRSLDKIARKHLQKKKRVKSNNNKKLEKVQSNDSSSFK
;
A
#
# COMPACT_ATOMS: atom_id res chain seq x y z
N GLY A 1 -34.62 29.17 -25.45
CA GLY A 1 -33.68 28.08 -25.30
C GLY A 1 -32.96 28.18 -23.96
N MET A 2 -32.68 27.06 -23.31
CA MET A 2 -31.95 27.01 -22.02
C MET A 2 -30.46 27.27 -22.27
N VAL A 3 -29.85 28.22 -21.55
CA VAL A 3 -28.41 28.47 -21.63
C VAL A 3 -27.72 27.59 -20.59
N VAL A 4 -26.92 26.65 -21.04
CA VAL A 4 -26.11 25.78 -20.16
C VAL A 4 -24.79 26.49 -19.84
N LYS A 5 -24.54 26.76 -18.56
CA LYS A 5 -23.29 27.37 -18.10
C LYS A 5 -22.46 26.30 -17.38
N TYR A 6 -21.26 26.05 -17.88
CA TYR A 6 -20.29 25.16 -17.21
C TYR A 6 -19.59 25.96 -16.10
N SER A 7 -19.60 25.43 -14.88
CA SER A 7 -18.88 25.99 -13.74
C SER A 7 -18.32 24.87 -12.89
N GLN A 8 -17.31 25.20 -12.08
CA GLN A 8 -16.79 24.26 -11.09
C GLN A 8 -17.87 23.98 -10.03
N ASP A 9 -17.99 22.72 -9.56
CA ASP A 9 -18.91 22.34 -8.50
C ASP A 9 -18.60 23.16 -7.22
N PRO A 10 -19.54 23.99 -6.72
CA PRO A 10 -19.31 24.83 -5.55
C PRO A 10 -19.04 24.03 -4.26
N CYS A 11 -19.48 22.78 -4.18
CA CYS A 11 -19.26 21.91 -3.03
C CYS A 11 -17.79 21.48 -2.90
N VAL A 12 -17.06 21.37 -4.03
CA VAL A 12 -15.66 20.93 -4.02
C VAL A 12 -14.80 21.86 -3.17
N SER A 13 -14.86 23.16 -3.40
CA SER A 13 -14.05 24.15 -2.67
C SER A 13 -14.33 24.13 -1.17
N LEU A 14 -15.60 24.02 -0.78
CA LEU A 14 -16.03 24.01 0.62
C LEU A 14 -15.61 22.72 1.35
N LYS A 15 -15.55 21.59 0.63
CA LYS A 15 -15.18 20.27 1.19
C LYS A 15 -13.68 20.01 1.24
N LEU A 16 -12.87 20.75 0.48
CA LEU A 16 -11.41 20.61 0.47
C LEU A 16 -10.80 20.94 1.84
N ILE A 17 -11.30 21.96 2.51
CA ILE A 17 -10.80 22.41 3.82
C ILE A 17 -11.71 21.84 4.92
N LYS A 18 -11.17 20.91 5.73
CA LYS A 18 -11.89 20.30 6.84
C LYS A 18 -12.00 21.27 8.02
N ASN A 19 -13.17 21.35 8.62
CA ASN A 19 -13.39 22.13 9.83
C ASN A 19 -12.85 21.36 11.08
N SER A 20 -12.88 21.99 12.23
CA SER A 20 -12.37 21.41 13.49
C SER A 20 -13.10 20.13 13.92
N ILE A 21 -14.39 20.03 13.65
CA ILE A 21 -15.21 18.85 13.97
C ILE A 21 -14.82 17.68 13.08
N GLU A 22 -14.70 17.90 11.76
CA GLU A 22 -14.25 16.89 10.80
C GLU A 22 -12.83 16.39 11.11
N ILE A 23 -11.92 17.30 11.51
CA ILE A 23 -10.56 16.93 11.91
C ILE A 23 -10.57 16.07 13.18
N LYS A 24 -11.36 16.44 14.19
CA LYS A 24 -11.51 15.66 15.43
C LYS A 24 -12.10 14.28 15.15
N GLY A 25 -13.12 14.21 14.32
CA GLY A 25 -13.74 12.96 13.88
C GLY A 25 -12.76 12.06 13.15
N SER A 26 -12.02 12.61 12.18
CA SER A 26 -10.98 11.89 11.45
C SER A 26 -9.92 11.30 12.38
N LYS A 27 -9.41 12.06 13.35
CA LYS A 27 -8.45 11.58 14.35
C LYS A 27 -9.04 10.43 15.17
N SER A 28 -10.27 10.59 15.68
CA SER A 28 -10.95 9.58 16.48
C SER A 28 -11.22 8.30 15.73
N SER A 29 -11.68 8.39 14.47
CA SER A 29 -11.94 7.24 13.61
C SER A 29 -10.66 6.47 13.30
N HIS A 30 -9.54 7.16 13.03
CA HIS A 30 -8.25 6.52 12.76
C HIS A 30 -7.66 5.81 14.00
N ILE A 31 -7.81 6.37 15.20
CA ILE A 31 -7.41 5.69 16.44
C ILE A 31 -8.24 4.42 16.62
N ARG A 32 -9.54 4.50 16.47
CA ARG A 32 -10.48 3.38 16.61
C ARG A 32 -10.21 2.28 15.59
N ASP A 33 -10.01 2.65 14.33
CA ASP A 33 -9.67 1.71 13.25
C ASP A 33 -8.28 1.10 13.45
N GLY A 34 -7.31 1.90 13.90
CA GLY A 34 -5.96 1.44 14.24
C GLY A 34 -5.96 0.31 15.27
N VAL A 35 -6.82 0.36 16.27
CA VAL A 35 -7.01 -0.74 17.24
C VAL A 35 -7.51 -2.00 16.53
N SER A 36 -8.40 -1.89 15.54
CA SER A 36 -8.86 -3.05 14.75
C SER A 36 -7.74 -3.64 13.91
N ILE A 37 -6.89 -2.80 13.32
CA ILE A 37 -5.69 -3.24 12.58
C ILE A 37 -4.72 -3.97 13.51
N CYS A 38 -4.43 -3.44 14.71
CA CYS A 38 -3.55 -4.10 15.67
C CYS A 38 -4.09 -5.48 16.10
N LYS A 39 -5.39 -5.57 16.39
CA LYS A 39 -6.05 -6.85 16.72
C LYS A 39 -5.99 -7.83 15.55
N PHE A 40 -6.16 -7.35 14.34
CA PHE A 40 -6.05 -8.16 13.12
C PHE A 40 -4.63 -8.68 12.92
N LEU A 41 -3.61 -7.83 13.05
CA LEU A 41 -2.21 -8.22 12.90
C LEU A 41 -1.80 -9.24 13.96
N PHE A 42 -2.20 -9.04 15.21
CA PHE A 42 -1.97 -10.01 16.28
C PHE A 42 -2.64 -11.35 15.99
N TRP A 43 -3.92 -11.34 15.58
CA TRP A 43 -4.62 -12.55 15.20
C TRP A 43 -3.93 -13.28 14.04
N LEU A 44 -3.47 -12.54 13.04
CA LEU A 44 -2.81 -13.13 11.87
C LEU A 44 -1.50 -13.82 12.27
N ASP A 45 -0.69 -13.15 13.10
CA ASP A 45 0.55 -13.69 13.63
C ASP A 45 0.31 -15.00 14.41
N GLU A 46 -0.68 -15.03 15.32
CA GLU A 46 -1.08 -16.22 16.05
C GLU A 46 -1.52 -17.37 15.14
N MET A 47 -2.29 -17.08 14.10
CA MET A 47 -2.72 -18.10 13.14
C MET A 47 -1.53 -18.72 12.39
N ILE A 48 -0.58 -17.89 11.96
CA ILE A 48 0.62 -18.31 11.25
C ILE A 48 1.54 -19.13 12.17
N LYS A 49 1.75 -18.71 13.43
CA LYS A 49 2.52 -19.45 14.43
C LYS A 49 1.92 -20.84 14.70
N LYS A 50 0.61 -20.91 14.79
CA LYS A 50 -0.14 -22.18 15.01
C LYS A 50 -0.32 -23.01 13.73
N ASN A 51 0.32 -22.63 12.61
CA ASN A 51 0.21 -23.28 11.30
C ASN A 51 -1.26 -23.47 10.83
N LYS A 52 -2.16 -22.55 11.20
CA LYS A 52 -3.55 -22.59 10.76
C LYS A 52 -3.66 -22.05 9.33
N LYS A 53 -4.55 -22.67 8.53
CA LYS A 53 -4.82 -22.22 7.17
C LYS A 53 -5.50 -20.84 7.18
N VAL A 54 -4.84 -19.84 6.62
CA VAL A 54 -5.34 -18.48 6.43
C VAL A 54 -5.25 -18.11 4.96
N THR A 55 -6.26 -17.50 4.40
CA THR A 55 -6.32 -17.08 2.99
C THR A 55 -6.60 -15.59 2.87
N GLU A 56 -6.39 -15.03 1.69
CA GLU A 56 -6.68 -13.63 1.38
C GLU A 56 -8.14 -13.25 1.71
N ILE A 57 -9.09 -14.14 1.40
CA ILE A 57 -10.52 -13.93 1.71
C ILE A 57 -10.78 -13.99 3.22
N THR A 58 -10.16 -14.95 3.92
CA THR A 58 -10.38 -15.09 5.36
C THR A 58 -9.77 -13.94 6.15
N THR A 59 -8.65 -13.37 5.70
CA THR A 59 -8.05 -12.16 6.29
C THR A 59 -8.93 -10.94 6.12
N SER A 60 -9.46 -10.69 4.91
CA SER A 60 -10.38 -9.59 4.64
C SER A 60 -11.62 -9.67 5.53
N LYS A 61 -12.23 -10.87 5.62
CA LYS A 61 -13.39 -11.10 6.48
C LYS A 61 -13.07 -10.85 7.95
N LYS A 62 -11.91 -11.34 8.43
CA LYS A 62 -11.50 -11.17 9.83
C LYS A 62 -11.30 -9.71 10.20
N LEU A 63 -10.68 -8.93 9.31
CA LEU A 63 -10.50 -7.50 9.52
C LEU A 63 -11.84 -6.76 9.56
N PHE A 64 -12.75 -7.09 8.65
CA PHE A 64 -14.13 -6.59 8.68
C PHE A 64 -14.82 -6.91 10.02
N ASP A 65 -14.71 -8.14 10.53
CA ASP A 65 -15.32 -8.56 11.79
C ASP A 65 -14.79 -7.77 13.01
N TYR A 66 -13.52 -7.35 13.00
CA TYR A 66 -12.97 -6.47 14.02
C TYR A 66 -13.51 -5.05 13.91
N ARG A 67 -13.61 -4.50 12.69
CA ARG A 67 -14.14 -3.16 12.42
C ARG A 67 -15.62 -3.03 12.78
N LYS A 68 -16.41 -4.04 12.41
CA LYS A 68 -17.87 -4.09 12.69
C LYS A 68 -18.22 -3.96 14.18
N LYS A 69 -17.29 -4.33 15.06
CA LYS A 69 -17.48 -4.24 16.51
C LYS A 69 -17.26 -2.83 17.07
N ASN A 70 -16.74 -1.92 16.28
CA ASN A 70 -16.49 -0.56 16.72
C ASN A 70 -17.77 0.27 16.75
N LYS A 71 -17.87 1.17 17.73
CA LYS A 71 -18.90 2.20 17.73
C LYS A 71 -18.79 3.07 16.47
N LEU A 72 -19.93 3.57 16.00
CA LEU A 72 -20.06 4.45 14.84
C LEU A 72 -19.69 3.81 13.48
N PHE A 73 -19.45 2.50 13.43
CA PHE A 73 -19.16 1.80 12.18
C PHE A 73 -20.39 1.76 11.28
N CYS A 74 -20.22 2.25 10.03
CA CYS A 74 -21.28 2.27 9.02
C CYS A 74 -21.06 1.23 7.92
N GLY A 75 -19.80 0.90 7.63
CA GLY A 75 -19.43 0.00 6.54
C GLY A 75 -17.94 0.07 6.21
N LEU A 76 -17.55 -0.58 5.12
CA LEU A 76 -16.22 -0.38 4.53
C LEU A 76 -16.21 0.91 3.73
N SER A 77 -15.09 1.64 3.72
CA SER A 77 -14.90 2.81 2.85
C SER A 77 -14.68 2.38 1.40
N PHE A 78 -14.07 1.21 1.20
CA PHE A 78 -13.92 0.52 -0.08
C PHE A 78 -13.71 -0.99 0.16
N GLU A 79 -13.84 -1.77 -0.90
CA GLU A 79 -13.63 -3.20 -0.82
C GLU A 79 -12.17 -3.54 -0.52
N THR A 80 -11.93 -4.32 0.54
CA THR A 80 -10.59 -4.65 1.02
C THR A 80 -9.75 -5.33 -0.04
N ILE A 81 -8.59 -4.76 -0.36
CA ILE A 81 -7.53 -5.38 -1.13
C ILE A 81 -6.73 -6.26 -0.18
N SER A 82 -6.60 -7.53 -0.51
CA SER A 82 -5.87 -8.52 0.29
C SER A 82 -5.07 -9.39 -0.66
N GLY A 83 -3.77 -9.12 -0.79
CA GLY A 83 -2.89 -9.73 -1.79
C GLY A 83 -1.68 -10.40 -1.18
N PHE A 84 -1.54 -11.72 -1.38
CA PHE A 84 -0.40 -12.50 -0.93
C PHE A 84 0.57 -12.79 -2.08
N GLY A 85 1.85 -12.52 -1.86
CA GLY A 85 2.91 -12.73 -2.86
C GLY A 85 2.63 -11.92 -4.14
N SER A 86 2.57 -12.59 -5.29
CA SER A 86 2.34 -11.94 -6.59
C SER A 86 0.99 -11.22 -6.71
N ASN A 87 -0.03 -11.62 -5.94
CA ASN A 87 -1.33 -10.92 -5.94
C ASN A 87 -1.22 -9.51 -5.35
N GLY A 88 -0.29 -9.28 -4.40
CA GLY A 88 -0.01 -7.95 -3.86
C GLY A 88 0.60 -6.95 -4.86
N ALA A 89 1.08 -7.42 -6.03
CA ALA A 89 1.58 -6.56 -7.09
C ALA A 89 0.50 -6.11 -8.09
N ILE A 90 -0.71 -6.63 -7.98
CA ILE A 90 -1.83 -6.30 -8.87
C ILE A 90 -2.55 -5.08 -8.27
N ILE A 91 -2.60 -3.99 -9.05
CA ILE A 91 -3.29 -2.76 -8.64
C ILE A 91 -4.79 -3.05 -8.48
N HIS A 92 -5.37 -2.60 -7.36
CA HIS A 92 -6.77 -2.83 -6.99
C HIS A 92 -7.18 -4.32 -7.01
N TYR A 93 -6.25 -5.22 -6.62
CA TYR A 93 -6.51 -6.65 -6.58
C TYR A 93 -7.73 -6.99 -5.73
N ARG A 94 -8.57 -7.87 -6.25
CA ARG A 94 -9.73 -8.41 -5.53
C ARG A 94 -9.64 -9.93 -5.45
N ALA A 95 -9.55 -10.44 -4.24
CA ALA A 95 -9.53 -11.87 -4.00
C ALA A 95 -10.88 -12.51 -4.34
N SER A 96 -10.89 -13.46 -5.25
CA SER A 96 -12.06 -14.26 -5.62
C SER A 96 -11.84 -15.73 -5.27
N LYS A 97 -12.89 -16.55 -5.32
CA LYS A 97 -12.75 -18.00 -5.11
C LYS A 97 -11.67 -18.64 -6.02
N LYS A 98 -11.50 -18.10 -7.24
CA LYS A 98 -10.52 -18.62 -8.24
C LYS A 98 -9.10 -18.14 -7.97
N THR A 99 -8.90 -16.93 -7.45
CA THR A 99 -7.59 -16.29 -7.29
C THR A 99 -7.06 -16.31 -5.85
N ASN A 100 -7.91 -16.69 -4.89
CA ASN A 100 -7.63 -16.69 -3.45
C ASN A 100 -6.43 -17.57 -3.09
N LYS A 101 -5.40 -16.97 -2.54
CA LYS A 101 -4.20 -17.69 -2.08
C LYS A 101 -4.22 -17.94 -0.58
N THR A 102 -3.60 -19.05 -0.19
CA THR A 102 -3.27 -19.33 1.22
C THR A 102 -1.98 -18.61 1.58
N LEU A 103 -1.97 -17.87 2.68
CA LEU A 103 -0.78 -17.22 3.21
C LEU A 103 0.21 -18.28 3.71
N LYS A 104 1.47 -18.18 3.28
CA LYS A 104 2.57 -19.08 3.63
C LYS A 104 3.73 -18.27 4.18
N LYS A 105 4.51 -18.86 5.11
CA LYS A 105 5.74 -18.25 5.65
C LYS A 105 6.72 -17.87 4.53
N ASN A 106 7.58 -16.90 4.81
CA ASN A 106 8.65 -16.41 3.94
C ASN A 106 8.18 -15.68 2.67
N ASN A 107 7.02 -15.01 2.75
CA ASN A 107 6.56 -14.15 1.65
C ASN A 107 5.84 -12.91 2.19
N LEU A 108 5.61 -11.93 1.32
CA LEU A 108 4.95 -10.69 1.66
C LEU A 108 3.42 -10.81 1.51
N TYR A 109 2.73 -10.15 2.42
CA TYR A 109 1.29 -9.96 2.37
C TYR A 109 0.98 -8.47 2.44
N LEU A 110 0.24 -7.99 1.46
CA LEU A 110 -0.27 -6.62 1.39
C LEU A 110 -1.77 -6.63 1.68
N PHE A 111 -2.22 -5.75 2.55
CA PHE A 111 -3.62 -5.41 2.66
C PHE A 111 -3.80 -3.89 2.62
N ASP A 112 -4.85 -3.49 1.92
CA ASP A 112 -5.28 -2.11 1.77
C ASP A 112 -6.78 -2.07 2.02
N SER A 113 -7.19 -1.30 3.02
CA SER A 113 -8.54 -1.37 3.54
C SER A 113 -8.91 -0.16 4.37
N GLY A 114 -10.19 0.15 4.43
CA GLY A 114 -10.69 1.24 5.24
C GLY A 114 -12.11 1.00 5.72
N ALA A 115 -12.55 1.86 6.61
CA ALA A 115 -13.90 1.86 7.15
C ALA A 115 -14.52 3.24 7.09
N GLN A 116 -15.83 3.25 6.88
CA GLN A 116 -16.68 4.41 7.05
C GLN A 116 -17.26 4.39 8.45
N TYR A 117 -16.99 5.43 9.21
CA TYR A 117 -17.61 5.72 10.49
C TYR A 117 -18.48 6.97 10.38
N LEU A 118 -19.42 7.17 11.29
CA LEU A 118 -20.25 8.39 11.32
C LEU A 118 -19.40 9.66 11.48
N ASP A 119 -18.27 9.57 12.15
CA ASP A 119 -17.37 10.69 12.46
C ASP A 119 -16.13 10.78 11.56
N GLY A 120 -15.93 9.85 10.61
CA GLY A 120 -14.79 9.91 9.69
C GLY A 120 -14.60 8.66 8.84
N THR A 121 -13.76 8.79 7.83
CA THR A 121 -13.39 7.72 6.90
C THR A 121 -11.94 7.35 7.11
N THR A 122 -11.61 6.05 7.15
CA THR A 122 -10.23 5.56 7.24
C THR A 122 -9.81 4.86 5.95
N ASP A 123 -8.50 4.90 5.71
CA ASP A 123 -7.82 4.27 4.58
C ASP A 123 -6.40 3.91 5.03
N ILE A 124 -6.08 2.62 5.08
CA ILE A 124 -4.84 2.12 5.66
C ILE A 124 -4.28 0.98 4.83
N THR A 125 -3.07 1.18 4.29
CA THR A 125 -2.31 0.14 3.60
C THR A 125 -1.16 -0.36 4.47
N ARG A 126 -0.94 -1.68 4.50
CA ARG A 126 0.25 -2.31 5.10
C ARG A 126 0.77 -3.45 4.24
N THR A 127 2.09 -3.52 4.14
CA THR A 127 2.79 -4.68 3.60
C THR A 127 3.62 -5.29 4.73
N ILE A 128 3.41 -6.57 5.01
CA ILE A 128 4.08 -7.28 6.09
C ILE A 128 4.71 -8.58 5.59
N SER A 129 5.75 -9.06 6.29
CA SER A 129 6.26 -10.41 6.09
C SER A 129 5.40 -11.41 6.84
N ILE A 130 5.06 -12.52 6.19
CA ILE A 130 4.44 -13.66 6.86
C ILE A 130 5.56 -14.57 7.36
N GLY A 131 5.72 -14.66 8.69
CA GLY A 131 6.85 -15.33 9.36
C GLY A 131 8.07 -14.41 9.49
N ASP A 132 9.10 -14.94 10.17
CA ASP A 132 10.19 -14.13 10.72
C ASP A 132 11.40 -13.95 9.76
N ASN A 133 11.40 -14.62 8.60
CA ASN A 133 12.56 -14.68 7.71
C ASN A 133 12.29 -14.09 6.32
N PRO A 134 12.06 -12.76 6.18
CA PRO A 134 12.01 -12.14 4.87
C PRO A 134 13.38 -12.19 4.18
N THR A 135 13.39 -12.37 2.86
CA THR A 135 14.63 -12.42 2.09
C THR A 135 15.34 -11.07 2.09
N THR A 136 16.65 -11.07 1.80
CA THR A 136 17.43 -9.82 1.66
C THR A 136 16.85 -8.90 0.61
N GLU A 137 16.33 -9.46 -0.49
CA GLU A 137 15.67 -8.67 -1.54
C GLU A 137 14.37 -8.02 -1.05
N GLN A 138 13.54 -8.77 -0.31
CA GLN A 138 12.31 -8.22 0.29
C GLN A 138 12.62 -7.08 1.25
N LYS A 139 13.63 -7.24 2.12
CA LYS A 139 14.09 -6.19 3.04
C LYS A 139 14.58 -4.95 2.29
N ASP A 140 15.40 -5.11 1.24
CA ASP A 140 15.93 -4.01 0.43
C ASP A 140 14.80 -3.24 -0.26
N ILE A 141 13.87 -3.93 -0.94
CA ILE A 141 12.77 -3.28 -1.66
C ILE A 141 11.82 -2.59 -0.67
N PHE A 142 11.45 -3.26 0.43
CA PHE A 142 10.62 -2.66 1.48
C PHE A 142 11.26 -1.36 2.02
N THR A 143 12.57 -1.41 2.32
CA THR A 143 13.31 -0.24 2.82
C THR A 143 13.33 0.90 1.81
N ARG A 144 13.46 0.62 0.51
CA ARG A 144 13.43 1.65 -0.54
C ARG A 144 12.06 2.31 -0.65
N VAL A 145 10.98 1.53 -0.60
CA VAL A 145 9.61 2.05 -0.59
C VAL A 145 9.38 2.90 0.65
N LEU A 146 9.80 2.43 1.83
CA LEU A 146 9.68 3.18 3.09
C LEU A 146 10.44 4.50 3.04
N LYS A 147 11.66 4.53 2.48
CA LYS A 147 12.42 5.78 2.28
C LYS A 147 11.67 6.76 1.37
N GLY A 148 11.00 6.28 0.32
CA GLY A 148 10.16 7.09 -0.54
C GLY A 148 8.96 7.67 0.21
N ASN A 149 8.27 6.87 1.01
CA ASN A 149 7.14 7.28 1.83
C ASN A 149 7.54 8.33 2.87
N ILE A 150 8.64 8.10 3.61
CA ILE A 150 9.17 9.08 4.59
C ILE A 150 9.57 10.38 3.88
N GLY A 151 10.25 10.29 2.73
CA GLY A 151 10.63 11.47 1.96
C GLY A 151 9.42 12.29 1.51
N LEU A 152 8.33 11.63 1.12
CA LEU A 152 7.09 12.30 0.75
C LEU A 152 6.40 12.92 1.97
N SER A 153 6.31 12.20 3.10
CA SER A 153 5.67 12.68 4.33
C SER A 153 6.38 13.89 4.95
N ASN A 154 7.71 13.98 4.77
CA ASN A 154 8.51 15.10 5.28
C ASN A 154 8.65 16.25 4.26
N HIS A 155 8.06 16.12 3.07
CA HIS A 155 8.17 17.17 2.06
C HIS A 155 7.25 18.34 2.37
N ILE A 156 7.81 19.53 2.44
CA ILE A 156 7.05 20.78 2.59
C ILE A 156 6.69 21.26 1.19
N PHE A 157 5.39 21.32 0.88
CA PHE A 157 4.95 21.84 -0.42
C PHE A 157 4.62 23.31 -0.36
N ASN A 158 4.78 23.92 -1.51
CA ASN A 158 4.36 25.29 -1.81
C ASN A 158 3.34 25.26 -2.98
N GLU A 159 2.86 26.43 -3.36
CA GLU A 159 1.87 26.57 -4.44
C GLU A 159 2.31 26.00 -5.79
N LYS A 160 3.61 25.85 -6.04
CA LYS A 160 4.17 25.28 -7.28
C LYS A 160 4.37 23.77 -7.21
N THR A 161 4.10 23.13 -6.06
CA THR A 161 4.26 21.69 -5.89
C THR A 161 3.18 20.94 -6.66
N THR A 162 3.60 20.08 -7.58
CA THR A 162 2.71 19.25 -8.41
C THR A 162 2.79 17.78 -8.02
N GLY A 163 1.75 16.99 -8.33
CA GLY A 163 1.77 15.53 -8.13
C GLY A 163 2.97 14.87 -8.82
N ARG A 164 3.39 15.37 -10.00
CA ARG A 164 4.59 14.88 -10.71
C ARG A 164 5.88 15.12 -9.90
N SER A 165 6.01 16.25 -9.20
CA SER A 165 7.16 16.52 -8.34
C SER A 165 7.18 15.60 -7.12
N LEU A 166 6.03 15.32 -6.53
CA LEU A 166 5.87 14.40 -5.41
C LEU A 166 6.17 12.95 -5.81
N ASP A 167 5.69 12.50 -6.98
CA ASP A 167 6.00 11.17 -7.51
C ASP A 167 7.51 10.93 -7.69
N LYS A 168 8.26 11.95 -8.11
CA LYS A 168 9.74 11.88 -8.20
C LYS A 168 10.37 11.62 -6.84
N ILE A 169 9.86 12.24 -5.76
CA ILE A 169 10.35 12.04 -4.38
C ILE A 169 10.04 10.61 -3.94
N ALA A 170 8.81 10.15 -4.11
CA ALA A 170 8.39 8.80 -3.74
C ALA A 170 9.23 7.71 -4.45
N ARG A 171 9.55 7.89 -5.74
CA ARG A 171 10.28 6.92 -6.56
C ARG A 171 11.80 7.07 -6.54
N LYS A 172 12.34 8.09 -5.92
CA LYS A 172 13.78 8.40 -5.94
C LYS A 172 14.67 7.20 -5.60
N HIS A 173 14.30 6.42 -4.59
CA HIS A 173 15.07 5.27 -4.13
C HIS A 173 14.87 4.02 -4.98
N LEU A 174 13.78 3.90 -5.73
CA LEU A 174 13.51 2.78 -6.63
C LEU A 174 14.33 2.87 -7.91
N GLN A 175 14.57 4.07 -8.43
CA GLN A 175 15.30 4.30 -9.69
C GLN A 175 16.79 3.93 -9.62
N LYS A 176 17.43 3.94 -8.44
CA LYS A 176 18.87 3.60 -8.28
C LYS A 176 19.20 2.16 -8.70
N LYS A 177 18.29 1.21 -8.59
CA LYS A 177 18.54 -0.20 -8.95
C LYS A 177 18.64 -0.42 -10.47
N LYS A 178 17.94 0.36 -11.29
CA LYS A 178 18.03 0.28 -12.76
C LYS A 178 19.43 0.66 -13.31
N ARG A 179 20.12 1.63 -12.68
CA ARG A 179 21.46 2.06 -13.09
C ARG A 179 22.54 1.00 -12.84
N VAL A 180 22.46 0.25 -11.73
CA VAL A 180 23.44 -0.79 -11.41
C VAL A 180 23.34 -1.99 -12.35
N LYS A 181 22.13 -2.45 -12.70
CA LYS A 181 21.94 -3.54 -13.67
C LYS A 181 22.39 -3.17 -15.08
N SER A 182 22.17 -1.92 -15.52
CA SER A 182 22.60 -1.44 -16.85
C SER A 182 24.13 -1.43 -16.98
N ASN A 183 24.87 -1.07 -15.92
CA ASN A 183 26.32 -1.03 -15.97
C ASN A 183 26.97 -2.43 -15.95
N ASN A 184 26.36 -3.40 -15.25
CA ASN A 184 26.87 -4.78 -15.24
C ASN A 184 26.65 -5.49 -16.58
N ASN A 185 25.52 -5.25 -17.25
CA ASN A 185 25.28 -5.83 -18.59
C ASN A 185 26.22 -5.22 -19.64
N LYS A 186 26.48 -3.88 -19.59
CA LYS A 186 27.47 -3.27 -20.51
C LYS A 186 28.91 -3.76 -20.28
N LYS A 187 29.25 -4.18 -19.04
CA LYS A 187 30.56 -4.73 -18.71
C LYS A 187 30.72 -6.17 -19.21
N LEU A 188 29.64 -6.96 -19.18
CA LEU A 188 29.61 -8.33 -19.74
C LEU A 188 29.66 -8.34 -21.27
N GLU A 189 28.94 -7.44 -21.93
CA GLU A 189 29.01 -7.31 -23.40
C GLU A 189 30.39 -6.84 -23.90
N LYS A 190 31.09 -5.98 -23.13
CA LYS A 190 32.49 -5.57 -23.49
C LYS A 190 33.51 -6.69 -23.28
N VAL A 191 33.29 -7.62 -22.36
CA VAL A 191 34.20 -8.77 -22.15
C VAL A 191 34.02 -9.79 -23.28
N GLN A 192 32.78 -10.02 -23.73
CA GLN A 192 32.48 -10.96 -24.84
C GLN A 192 32.95 -10.42 -26.22
N SER A 193 33.02 -9.09 -26.42
CA SER A 193 33.48 -8.51 -27.68
C SER A 193 35.01 -8.48 -27.81
N ASN A 194 35.77 -8.64 -26.72
CA ASN A 194 37.22 -8.67 -26.73
C ASN A 194 37.81 -10.09 -26.93
N ASP A 195 37.02 -11.14 -26.67
CA ASP A 195 37.46 -12.54 -26.89
C ASP A 195 37.30 -13.04 -28.34
N SER A 196 36.57 -12.30 -29.18
CA SER A 196 36.35 -12.68 -30.59
C SER A 196 37.38 -12.05 -31.59
N SER A 197 38.35 -11.27 -31.11
CA SER A 197 39.36 -10.61 -31.94
C SER A 197 40.78 -11.19 -31.87
N SER A 198 40.97 -12.33 -31.15
CA SER A 198 42.31 -12.96 -31.01
C SER A 198 42.45 -14.34 -31.69
N PHE A 199 41.58 -14.64 -32.66
CA PHE A 199 41.80 -15.78 -33.58
C PHE A 199 41.64 -15.31 -35.03
N LYS A 200 42.71 -14.75 -35.56
CA LYS A 200 43.07 -14.77 -36.97
C LYS A 200 44.59 -14.83 -37.10
#